data_c2d6d271b4be40bacd45ad8f3b4dc0b8
#
_entry.id   c2d6d271b4be40bacd45ad8f3b4dc0b8
#
_cell.length_a   1.000
_cell.length_b   1.000
_cell.length_c   1.000
_cell.angle_alpha   90.00
_cell.angle_beta   90.00
_cell.angle_gamma   90.00
#
_symmetry.space_group_name_H-M   'P 1'
#
loop_
_entity.id
_entity.type
_entity.pdbx_description
1 polymer ?
#
loop_
_entity_poly.entity_id
_entity_poly.type
_entity_poly.pdbx_seq_one_letter_code
_entity_poly.pdbx_strand_id
1 'polypeptide(L)'
;LDNGGCGYVLKPSYLIDADKTLFNPLRYIVRPAILSETIPEHSQRLRITIISGQFLPRSSETTSDIPDCYVVVSTHGIACDEKSFRTKTIDNNGFDPQWNETFEVDIHFSQMCLVRFNVYDKNIIGKDDRLAYFCLPFTAMQTGYRHVHLKSRHNSLTYATLFVFVEINHIC
;
A
#
# COMPACT_ATOMS: atom_id res chain seq x y z
N LEU A 1 -13.04 3.68 -6.12
CA LEU A 1 -12.75 2.31 -5.71
C LEU A 1 -11.25 2.12 -5.63
N ASP A 2 -10.71 2.07 -4.41
CA ASP A 2 -9.27 2.05 -4.12
C ASP A 2 -8.71 0.60 -4.11
N ASN A 3 -9.07 -0.21 -5.10
CA ASN A 3 -8.58 -1.59 -5.22
C ASN A 3 -7.77 -1.82 -6.52
N GLY A 4 -7.00 -0.82 -6.93
CA GLY A 4 -6.23 -0.88 -8.18
C GLY A 4 -7.08 -0.81 -9.46
N GLY A 5 -8.36 -0.49 -9.34
CA GLY A 5 -9.29 -0.50 -10.49
C GLY A 5 -9.73 -1.90 -10.91
N CYS A 6 -9.53 -2.91 -10.07
CA CYS A 6 -9.88 -4.32 -10.37
C CYS A 6 -11.40 -4.58 -10.47
N GLY A 7 -12.25 -3.56 -10.30
CA GLY A 7 -13.70 -3.70 -10.34
C GLY A 7 -14.24 -4.49 -9.14
N TYR A 8 -15.16 -5.41 -9.39
CA TYR A 8 -15.68 -6.31 -8.37
C TYR A 8 -14.67 -7.41 -8.06
N VAL A 9 -14.30 -7.52 -6.79
CA VAL A 9 -13.49 -8.63 -6.30
C VAL A 9 -14.41 -9.74 -5.84
N LEU A 10 -14.13 -10.98 -6.24
CA LEU A 10 -14.87 -12.14 -5.77
C LEU A 10 -14.80 -12.18 -4.23
N LYS A 11 -15.97 -12.25 -3.60
CA LYS A 11 -16.05 -12.33 -2.15
C LYS A 11 -15.39 -13.63 -1.69
N PRO A 12 -14.37 -13.58 -0.83
CA PRO A 12 -13.69 -14.79 -0.36
C PRO A 12 -14.65 -15.74 0.36
N SER A 13 -14.38 -17.05 0.31
CA SER A 13 -15.24 -18.07 0.92
C SER A 13 -15.51 -17.84 2.41
N TYR A 14 -14.53 -17.34 3.15
CA TYR A 14 -14.67 -17.02 4.57
C TYR A 14 -15.60 -15.82 4.88
N LEU A 15 -15.94 -15.01 3.89
CA LEU A 15 -16.97 -13.95 4.01
C LEU A 15 -18.38 -14.46 3.63
N ILE A 16 -18.46 -15.63 2.99
CA ILE A 16 -19.72 -16.22 2.50
C ILE A 16 -20.23 -17.28 3.47
N ASP A 17 -19.34 -18.11 4.00
CA ASP A 17 -19.68 -19.28 4.83
C ASP A 17 -19.39 -18.96 6.31
N ALA A 18 -20.42 -18.50 7.02
CA ALA A 18 -20.31 -18.13 8.43
C ALA A 18 -20.00 -19.32 9.36
N ASP A 19 -20.34 -20.56 8.95
CA ASP A 19 -20.18 -21.74 9.79
C ASP A 19 -18.76 -22.33 9.74
N LYS A 20 -18.02 -22.03 8.67
CA LYS A 20 -16.66 -22.55 8.46
C LYS A 20 -15.57 -21.51 8.70
N THR A 21 -15.93 -20.28 9.04
CA THR A 21 -14.99 -19.19 9.05
C THR A 21 -14.70 -18.65 10.43
N LEU A 22 -13.43 -18.43 10.67
CA LEU A 22 -12.90 -17.75 11.85
C LEU A 22 -13.14 -16.23 11.82
N PHE A 23 -13.62 -15.73 10.69
CA PHE A 23 -13.92 -14.32 10.48
C PHE A 23 -15.38 -14.03 10.86
N ASN A 24 -15.58 -13.15 11.84
CA ASN A 24 -16.91 -12.65 12.15
C ASN A 24 -17.15 -11.33 11.42
N PRO A 25 -17.96 -11.30 10.34
CA PRO A 25 -18.19 -10.09 9.55
C PRO A 25 -18.91 -8.99 10.33
N LEU A 26 -19.65 -9.34 11.38
CA LEU A 26 -20.38 -8.38 12.24
C LEU A 26 -19.46 -7.68 13.23
N ARG A 27 -18.35 -8.28 13.59
CA ARG A 27 -17.40 -7.74 14.56
C ARG A 27 -16.09 -7.29 13.93
N TYR A 28 -15.83 -7.62 12.67
CA TYR A 28 -14.52 -7.38 11.99
C TYR A 28 -13.33 -7.91 12.81
N ILE A 29 -13.57 -8.93 13.62
CA ILE A 29 -12.55 -9.51 14.50
C ILE A 29 -12.28 -10.93 14.03
N VAL A 30 -11.08 -11.19 13.61
CA VAL A 30 -10.52 -12.54 13.57
C VAL A 30 -10.13 -12.88 15.01
N ARG A 31 -10.68 -13.93 15.60
CA ARG A 31 -10.34 -14.28 16.98
C ARG A 31 -8.87 -14.67 17.08
N PRO A 32 -8.04 -13.98 17.88
CA PRO A 32 -6.60 -14.25 17.96
C PRO A 32 -6.25 -15.69 18.33
N ALA A 33 -7.06 -16.32 19.20
CA ALA A 33 -6.84 -17.70 19.65
C ALA A 33 -7.02 -18.74 18.53
N ILE A 34 -7.75 -18.41 17.49
CA ILE A 34 -8.00 -19.30 16.35
C ILE A 34 -6.99 -19.02 15.24
N LEU A 35 -6.44 -17.80 15.19
CA LEU A 35 -5.33 -17.44 14.29
C LEU A 35 -4.08 -18.29 14.59
N SER A 36 -3.83 -18.62 15.86
CA SER A 36 -2.63 -19.38 16.25
C SER A 36 -2.64 -20.85 15.82
N GLU A 37 -3.83 -21.43 15.61
CA GLU A 37 -3.95 -22.87 15.31
C GLU A 37 -4.23 -23.19 13.84
N THR A 38 -4.78 -22.24 13.06
CA THR A 38 -5.29 -22.55 11.71
C THR A 38 -4.83 -21.60 10.59
N ILE A 39 -4.09 -20.51 10.89
CA ILE A 39 -3.65 -19.56 9.88
C ILE A 39 -2.11 -19.47 9.67
N PRO A 40 -1.24 -20.30 10.25
CA PRO A 40 0.18 -20.28 9.90
C PRO A 40 0.42 -20.50 8.40
N GLU A 41 -0.43 -21.29 7.74
CA GLU A 41 -0.31 -21.60 6.31
C GLU A 41 -0.59 -20.40 5.38
N HIS A 42 -1.19 -19.32 5.89
CA HIS A 42 -1.57 -18.15 5.10
C HIS A 42 -0.83 -16.88 5.47
N SER A 43 -0.04 -16.88 6.53
CA SER A 43 0.76 -15.73 6.92
C SER A 43 1.93 -15.55 5.95
N GLN A 44 2.08 -14.33 5.45
CA GLN A 44 3.12 -13.98 4.49
C GLN A 44 3.84 -12.72 4.93
N ARG A 45 5.15 -12.71 4.77
CA ARG A 45 5.97 -11.52 4.99
C ARG A 45 6.09 -10.75 3.68
N LEU A 46 5.61 -9.53 3.71
CA LEU A 46 5.78 -8.56 2.65
C LEU A 46 6.98 -7.67 2.96
N ARG A 47 7.92 -7.60 2.04
CA ARG A 47 9.04 -6.67 2.07
C ARG A 47 9.02 -5.84 0.81
N ILE A 48 8.94 -4.52 0.97
CA ILE A 48 8.94 -3.57 -0.13
C ILE A 48 10.07 -2.58 0.07
N THR A 49 10.94 -2.47 -0.92
CA THR A 49 11.93 -1.40 -1.00
C THR A 49 11.42 -0.34 -1.97
N ILE A 50 11.21 0.87 -1.47
CA ILE A 50 10.89 2.04 -2.29
C ILE A 50 12.21 2.59 -2.79
N ILE A 51 12.50 2.39 -4.08
CA ILE A 51 13.79 2.76 -4.68
C ILE A 51 13.74 4.22 -5.10
N SER A 52 12.82 4.57 -6.01
CA SER A 52 12.72 5.93 -6.56
C SER A 52 11.31 6.25 -7.04
N GLY A 53 11.06 7.52 -7.29
CA GLY A 53 9.87 8.02 -7.97
C GLY A 53 10.25 8.64 -9.32
N GLN A 54 9.33 8.63 -10.28
CA GLN A 54 9.53 9.25 -11.58
C GLN A 54 8.34 10.13 -11.93
N PHE A 55 8.60 11.33 -12.43
CA PHE A 55 7.60 12.28 -12.95
C PHE A 55 6.46 12.55 -11.96
N LEU A 56 6.77 12.72 -10.68
CA LEU A 56 5.76 13.01 -9.67
C LEU A 56 5.10 14.36 -9.95
N PRO A 57 3.76 14.46 -9.85
CA PRO A 57 3.05 15.70 -10.13
C PRO A 57 3.33 16.75 -9.05
N ARG A 58 3.13 18.00 -9.40
CA ARG A 58 3.18 19.10 -8.42
C ARG A 58 1.89 19.16 -7.62
N SER A 59 1.96 19.74 -6.42
CA SER A 59 0.78 19.96 -5.56
C SER A 59 -0.21 20.93 -6.18
N SER A 60 0.28 21.91 -6.93
CA SER A 60 -0.51 22.92 -7.64
C SER A 60 0.12 23.27 -8.99
N GLU A 61 -0.72 23.48 -10.03
CA GLU A 61 -0.28 23.94 -11.34
C GLU A 61 0.17 25.42 -11.34
N THR A 62 -0.24 26.16 -10.32
CA THR A 62 0.02 27.62 -10.21
C THR A 62 1.28 27.95 -9.44
N THR A 63 1.88 27.00 -8.74
CA THR A 63 3.10 27.22 -7.98
C THR A 63 4.32 26.80 -8.78
N SER A 64 5.37 27.64 -8.75
CA SER A 64 6.70 27.28 -9.27
C SER A 64 7.46 26.36 -8.33
N ASP A 65 6.83 25.95 -7.24
CA ASP A 65 7.43 25.14 -6.20
C ASP A 65 7.72 23.72 -6.67
N ILE A 66 8.88 23.21 -6.30
CA ILE A 66 9.29 21.85 -6.59
C ILE A 66 8.95 21.01 -5.35
N PRO A 67 8.18 19.92 -5.48
CA PRO A 67 7.68 19.19 -4.31
C PRO A 67 8.79 18.53 -3.49
N ASP A 68 8.60 18.55 -2.16
CA ASP A 68 9.39 17.86 -1.15
C ASP A 68 8.81 16.48 -0.91
N CYS A 69 9.22 15.51 -1.71
CA CYS A 69 8.51 14.25 -1.85
C CYS A 69 8.85 13.21 -0.76
N TYR A 70 7.83 12.55 -0.23
CA TYR A 70 7.95 11.32 0.54
C TYR A 70 6.84 10.33 0.19
N VAL A 71 7.08 9.06 0.48
CA VAL A 71 6.13 7.97 0.23
C VAL A 71 5.63 7.40 1.55
N VAL A 72 4.32 7.17 1.62
CA VAL A 72 3.70 6.38 2.70
C VAL A 72 3.17 5.09 2.08
N VAL A 73 3.70 3.97 2.55
CA VAL A 73 3.16 2.64 2.25
C VAL A 73 2.33 2.20 3.44
N SER A 74 1.10 1.80 3.19
CA SER A 74 0.21 1.29 4.23
C SER A 74 -0.49 0.01 3.81
N THR A 75 -0.69 -0.87 4.78
CA THR A 75 -1.49 -2.08 4.63
C THR A 75 -2.82 -1.90 5.35
N HIS A 76 -3.89 -2.40 4.76
CA HIS A 76 -5.26 -2.27 5.27
C HIS A 76 -5.95 -3.63 5.15
N GLY A 77 -6.54 -4.10 6.23
CA GLY A 77 -7.19 -5.40 6.28
C GLY A 77 -7.78 -5.68 7.66
N ILE A 78 -7.36 -6.77 8.27
CA ILE A 78 -7.66 -7.02 9.68
C ILE A 78 -6.75 -6.15 10.56
N ALA A 79 -7.16 -5.87 11.78
CA ALA A 79 -6.49 -4.90 12.65
C ALA A 79 -4.98 -5.19 12.89
N CYS A 80 -4.58 -6.47 12.94
CA CYS A 80 -3.16 -6.82 13.12
C CYS A 80 -2.31 -6.56 11.86
N ASP A 81 -2.94 -6.55 10.68
CA ASP A 81 -2.28 -6.30 9.39
C ASP A 81 -2.23 -4.81 9.01
N GLU A 82 -2.89 -3.95 9.79
CA GLU A 82 -2.86 -2.51 9.56
C GLU A 82 -1.54 -1.91 10.03
N LYS A 83 -0.68 -1.58 9.10
CA LYS A 83 0.62 -0.95 9.33
C LYS A 83 0.82 0.22 8.36
N SER A 84 1.68 1.13 8.75
CA SER A 84 2.06 2.27 7.93
C SER A 84 3.54 2.56 8.09
N PHE A 85 4.20 2.77 6.98
CA PHE A 85 5.60 3.16 6.88
C PHE A 85 5.73 4.43 6.07
N ARG A 86 6.60 5.34 6.50
CA ARG A 86 6.91 6.58 5.80
C ARG A 86 8.40 6.66 5.48
N THR A 87 8.75 6.97 4.24
CA THR A 87 10.14 7.26 3.85
C THR A 87 10.60 8.62 4.38
N LYS A 88 11.89 8.86 4.35
CA LYS A 88 12.43 10.23 4.46
C LYS A 88 11.83 11.13 3.38
N THR A 89 11.85 12.43 3.62
CA THR A 89 11.51 13.43 2.62
C THR A 89 12.73 13.70 1.75
N ILE A 90 12.53 13.83 0.44
CA ILE A 90 13.53 14.30 -0.51
C ILE A 90 13.12 15.71 -0.94
N ASP A 91 13.91 16.68 -0.54
CA ASP A 91 13.60 18.09 -0.74
C ASP A 91 13.84 18.50 -2.20
N ASN A 92 12.95 19.34 -2.75
CA ASN A 92 13.05 19.96 -4.06
C ASN A 92 13.33 18.97 -5.22
N ASN A 93 12.75 17.77 -5.18
CA ASN A 93 12.90 16.79 -6.24
C ASN A 93 11.61 15.99 -6.49
N GLY A 94 10.77 16.48 -7.39
CA GLY A 94 9.61 15.76 -7.89
C GLY A 94 9.88 14.95 -9.16
N PHE A 95 11.04 15.13 -9.80
CA PHE A 95 11.33 14.49 -11.06
C PHE A 95 11.85 13.05 -10.90
N ASP A 96 12.85 12.86 -10.04
CA ASP A 96 13.50 11.56 -9.77
C ASP A 96 13.98 11.47 -8.31
N PRO A 97 13.09 11.53 -7.31
CA PRO A 97 13.50 11.37 -5.93
C PRO A 97 13.91 9.91 -5.64
N GLN A 98 15.00 9.74 -4.89
CA GLN A 98 15.54 8.43 -4.53
C GLN A 98 15.54 8.21 -3.03
N TRP A 99 14.83 7.17 -2.57
CA TRP A 99 14.71 6.84 -1.15
C TRP A 99 15.57 5.64 -0.76
N ASN A 100 15.49 4.53 -1.51
CA ASN A 100 16.15 3.26 -1.20
C ASN A 100 15.83 2.76 0.22
N GLU A 101 14.58 2.88 0.64
CA GLU A 101 14.12 2.50 1.96
C GLU A 101 13.21 1.29 1.91
N THR A 102 13.40 0.38 2.87
CA THR A 102 12.69 -0.89 2.94
C THR A 102 11.65 -0.87 4.05
N PHE A 103 10.44 -1.30 3.70
CA PHE A 103 9.34 -1.58 4.60
C PHE A 103 9.11 -3.08 4.69
N GLU A 104 8.88 -3.59 5.90
CA GLU A 104 8.61 -4.99 6.14
C GLU A 104 7.41 -5.15 7.06
N VAL A 105 6.49 -6.05 6.70
CA VAL A 105 5.28 -6.32 7.48
C VAL A 105 4.84 -7.78 7.31
N ASP A 106 4.41 -8.38 8.41
CA ASP A 106 3.77 -9.68 8.41
C ASP A 106 2.28 -9.51 8.16
N ILE A 107 1.78 -10.15 7.11
CA ILE A 107 0.37 -10.17 6.72
C ILE A 107 -0.22 -11.52 7.10
N HIS A 108 -1.13 -11.48 8.06
CA HIS A 108 -1.78 -12.69 8.59
C HIS A 108 -2.99 -13.10 7.75
N PHE A 109 -3.61 -12.14 7.08
CA PHE A 109 -4.81 -12.40 6.28
C PHE A 109 -4.72 -11.79 4.88
N SER A 110 -3.89 -12.40 4.05
CA SER A 110 -3.51 -11.91 2.72
C SER A 110 -4.69 -11.63 1.79
N GLN A 111 -5.75 -12.42 1.88
CA GLN A 111 -6.94 -12.29 1.02
C GLN A 111 -7.79 -11.04 1.31
N MET A 112 -7.67 -10.44 2.50
CA MET A 112 -8.34 -9.18 2.85
C MET A 112 -7.41 -7.97 2.83
N CYS A 113 -6.12 -8.18 2.66
CA CYS A 113 -5.15 -7.11 2.75
C CYS A 113 -5.09 -6.31 1.45
N LEU A 114 -5.20 -4.99 1.58
CA LEU A 114 -4.88 -4.03 0.54
C LEU A 114 -3.56 -3.35 0.87
N VAL A 115 -2.73 -3.14 -0.15
CA VAL A 115 -1.49 -2.37 -0.05
C VAL A 115 -1.67 -1.05 -0.77
N ARG A 116 -1.41 0.05 -0.07
CA ARG A 116 -1.58 1.39 -0.59
C ARG A 116 -0.27 2.16 -0.57
N PHE A 117 0.04 2.76 -1.69
CA PHE A 117 1.15 3.69 -1.89
C PHE A 117 0.57 5.09 -2.00
N ASN A 118 1.04 6.02 -1.19
CA ASN A 118 0.71 7.43 -1.30
C ASN A 118 1.99 8.23 -1.41
N VAL A 119 2.04 9.15 -2.34
CA VAL A 119 3.12 10.13 -2.46
C VAL A 119 2.60 11.48 -2.00
N TYR A 120 3.35 12.11 -1.13
CA TYR A 120 3.02 13.41 -0.56
C TYR A 120 4.10 14.42 -0.86
N ASP A 121 3.67 15.66 -0.90
CA ASP A 121 4.49 16.86 -0.82
C ASP A 121 4.44 17.36 0.61
N LYS A 122 5.60 17.56 1.22
CA LYS A 122 5.70 18.04 2.59
C LYS A 122 5.60 19.55 2.62
N ASN A 123 4.57 20.07 3.27
CA ASN A 123 4.40 21.49 3.48
C ASN A 123 5.08 21.95 4.78
N ILE A 124 5.69 23.14 4.73
CA ILE A 124 6.27 23.79 5.93
C ILE A 124 5.15 24.21 6.90
N ILE A 125 4.03 24.65 6.36
CA ILE A 125 2.87 25.12 7.12
C ILE A 125 1.61 24.43 6.61
N GLY A 126 0.84 23.84 7.52
CA GLY A 126 -0.41 23.21 7.20
C GLY A 126 -0.30 21.71 7.01
N LYS A 127 -1.18 21.16 6.19
CA LYS A 127 -1.30 19.73 5.91
C LYS A 127 -0.53 19.40 4.64
N ASP A 128 0.20 18.30 4.67
CA ASP A 128 0.91 17.80 3.49
C ASP A 128 -0.07 17.46 2.35
N ASP A 129 0.31 17.79 1.12
CA ASP A 129 -0.50 17.55 -0.06
C ASP A 129 -0.26 16.17 -0.64
N ARG A 130 -1.33 15.39 -0.83
CA ARG A 130 -1.22 14.11 -1.53
C ARG A 130 -1.13 14.36 -3.04
N LEU A 131 0.02 14.03 -3.62
CA LEU A 131 0.31 14.22 -5.04
C LEU A 131 -0.31 13.11 -5.88
N ALA A 132 -0.04 11.85 -5.49
CA ALA A 132 -0.46 10.69 -6.24
C ALA A 132 -0.61 9.48 -5.32
N TYR A 133 -1.33 8.46 -5.79
CA TYR A 133 -1.54 7.24 -5.04
C TYR A 133 -1.79 6.03 -5.94
N PHE A 134 -1.62 4.85 -5.36
CA PHE A 134 -2.09 3.59 -5.94
C PHE A 134 -2.46 2.63 -4.81
N CYS A 135 -3.47 1.79 -5.06
CA CYS A 135 -3.89 0.78 -4.11
C CYS A 135 -4.22 -0.50 -4.87
N LEU A 136 -3.75 -1.63 -4.35
CA LEU A 136 -4.02 -2.94 -4.94
C LEU A 136 -4.22 -3.99 -3.85
N PRO A 137 -4.96 -5.09 -4.15
CA PRO A 137 -5.01 -6.25 -3.26
C PRO A 137 -3.61 -6.86 -3.09
N PHE A 138 -3.28 -7.28 -1.87
CA PHE A 138 -2.02 -7.98 -1.60
C PHE A 138 -1.84 -9.20 -2.50
N THR A 139 -2.93 -9.95 -2.72
CA THR A 139 -2.93 -11.15 -3.58
C THR A 139 -2.66 -10.86 -5.07
N ALA A 140 -2.75 -9.61 -5.50
CA ALA A 140 -2.43 -9.17 -6.86
C ALA A 140 -0.97 -8.67 -6.99
N MET A 141 -0.24 -8.57 -5.87
CA MET A 141 1.17 -8.16 -5.90
C MET A 141 2.04 -9.25 -6.50
N GLN A 142 3.03 -8.83 -7.26
CA GLN A 142 4.04 -9.70 -7.84
C GLN A 142 5.42 -9.35 -7.28
N THR A 143 6.24 -10.36 -7.05
CA THR A 143 7.62 -10.20 -6.58
C THR A 143 8.56 -9.65 -7.65
N GLY A 144 9.72 -9.14 -7.22
CA GLY A 144 10.76 -8.56 -8.06
C GLY A 144 10.63 -7.06 -8.25
N TYR A 145 11.37 -6.52 -9.21
CA TYR A 145 11.33 -5.10 -9.57
C TYR A 145 10.03 -4.74 -10.28
N ARG A 146 9.38 -3.69 -9.82
CA ARG A 146 8.08 -3.25 -10.35
C ARG A 146 8.01 -1.74 -10.48
N HIS A 147 7.30 -1.29 -11.51
CA HIS A 147 6.81 0.07 -11.61
C HIS A 147 5.36 0.13 -11.15
N VAL A 148 5.11 0.89 -10.10
CA VAL A 148 3.76 1.16 -9.60
C VAL A 148 3.26 2.43 -10.29
N HIS A 149 2.34 2.30 -11.23
CA HIS A 149 1.72 3.43 -11.92
C HIS A 149 0.75 4.14 -10.99
N LEU A 150 1.03 5.41 -10.72
CA LEU A 150 0.27 6.20 -9.78
C LEU A 150 -0.92 6.91 -10.46
N LYS A 151 -1.98 7.09 -9.70
CA LYS A 151 -3.13 7.92 -10.05
C LYS A 151 -3.03 9.27 -9.34
N SER A 152 -3.54 10.31 -9.98
CA SER A 152 -3.66 11.63 -9.36
C SER A 152 -4.66 11.60 -8.20
N ARG A 153 -4.66 12.65 -7.38
CA ARG A 153 -5.66 12.84 -6.32
C ARG A 153 -7.12 12.79 -6.83
N HIS A 154 -7.33 13.03 -8.11
CA HIS A 154 -8.65 12.98 -8.78
C HIS A 154 -8.93 11.62 -9.46
N ASN A 155 -8.16 10.59 -9.16
CA ASN A 155 -8.27 9.23 -9.73
C ASN A 155 -8.00 9.15 -11.25
N SER A 156 -7.33 10.15 -11.82
CA SER A 156 -6.90 10.13 -13.22
C SER A 156 -5.56 9.40 -13.34
N LEU A 157 -5.32 8.74 -14.46
CA LEU A 157 -4.02 8.19 -14.79
C LEU A 157 -3.00 9.31 -14.93
N THR A 158 -1.79 9.07 -14.45
CA THR A 158 -0.65 9.99 -14.57
C THR A 158 0.54 9.26 -15.19
N TYR A 159 1.56 10.01 -15.57
CA TYR A 159 2.87 9.45 -15.95
C TYR A 159 3.73 9.10 -14.74
N ALA A 160 3.27 9.46 -13.53
CA ALA A 160 4.00 9.24 -12.31
C ALA A 160 4.10 7.75 -11.97
N THR A 161 5.29 7.29 -11.62
CA THR A 161 5.53 5.93 -11.17
C THR A 161 6.41 5.91 -9.93
N LEU A 162 6.27 4.83 -9.13
CA LEU A 162 7.25 4.43 -8.15
C LEU A 162 7.98 3.20 -8.66
N PHE A 163 9.30 3.20 -8.59
CA PHE A 163 10.12 2.03 -8.83
C PHE A 163 10.39 1.35 -7.50
N VAL A 164 9.96 0.10 -7.38
CA VAL A 164 10.00 -0.65 -6.13
C VAL A 164 10.57 -2.05 -6.36
N PHE A 165 11.10 -2.63 -5.29
CA PHE A 165 11.43 -4.05 -5.24
C PHE A 165 10.53 -4.73 -4.20
N VAL A 166 9.88 -5.83 -4.59
CA VAL A 166 8.90 -6.55 -3.78
C VAL A 166 9.36 -7.97 -3.54
N GLU A 167 9.34 -8.39 -2.29
CA GLU A 167 9.55 -9.76 -1.86
C GLU A 167 8.35 -10.21 -1.02
N ILE A 168 7.87 -11.43 -1.29
CA ILE A 168 6.79 -12.07 -0.53
C ILE A 168 7.25 -13.46 -0.16
N ASN A 169 7.33 -13.73 1.13
CA ASN A 169 7.79 -15.00 1.67
C ASN A 169 6.71 -15.59 2.60
N HIS A 170 6.53 -16.90 2.58
CA HIS A 170 5.72 -17.57 3.58
C HIS A 170 6.41 -17.51 4.95
N ILE A 171 5.63 -17.27 5.99
CA ILE A 171 6.10 -17.35 7.38
C ILE A 171 5.73 -18.74 7.87
N CYS A 172 6.78 -19.54 8.14
CA CYS A 172 6.62 -20.86 8.75
C CYS A 172 6.41 -20.74 10.26
#